data_2e23608ffa3e8ae6f845eb6763c1b7e7
#
_entry.id   2e23608ffa3e8ae6f845eb6763c1b7e7
#
_cell.length_a   1.000
_cell.length_b   1.000
_cell.length_c   1.000
_cell.angle_alpha   90.00
_cell.angle_beta   90.00
_cell.angle_gamma   90.00
#
_symmetry.space_group_name_H-M   'P 1'
#
loop_
_entity.id
_entity.type
_entity.pdbx_description
1 polymer ?
#
loop_
_entity_poly.entity_id
_entity_poly.type
_entity_poly.pdbx_seq_one_letter_code
_entity_poly.pdbx_strand_id
1 'polypeptide(L)'
;YYVSGSTVLYKYDKQGRLVARNGQPFEGLPLAANHIGDIDVWNGEIYAGIETFEDGKGENIQVAVYDADDLTWKRSIDWEPASGQVEVCGLAVDRDRNMVWMADWIDGRYLYGYDLATGKYVRKVHLRPVPQWQQGIYMAGGQMLISADDGDADLDEPDNLYIADLRDGKSYAAVLPFRMMSDFRRAGEIEGLTVDPATDELLVLSNRGSRIVLGMVRGFYPGY
;
A
#
# COMPACT_ATOMS: atom_id res chain seq x y z
N TYR A 1 10.65 9.82 -6.76
CA TYR A 1 9.73 9.30 -5.76
C TYR A 1 8.30 9.65 -6.15
N TYR A 2 7.38 8.73 -5.87
CA TYR A 2 5.94 8.93 -6.03
C TYR A 2 5.30 8.86 -4.65
N VAL A 3 4.38 9.78 -4.38
CA VAL A 3 3.71 9.91 -3.08
C VAL A 3 2.24 10.19 -3.33
N SER A 4 1.37 9.47 -2.66
CA SER A 4 -0.06 9.78 -2.60
C SER A 4 -0.40 10.54 -1.31
N GLY A 5 -1.33 11.46 -1.41
CA GLY A 5 -2.20 11.82 -0.31
C GLY A 5 -3.56 11.21 -0.59
N SER A 6 -4.51 11.33 0.31
CA SER A 6 -5.85 10.72 0.14
C SER A 6 -6.58 11.11 -1.15
N THR A 7 -6.23 12.27 -1.75
CA THR A 7 -6.91 12.80 -2.96
C THR A 7 -5.95 13.39 -4.00
N VAL A 8 -4.67 13.04 -3.94
CA VAL A 8 -3.68 13.65 -4.84
C VAL A 8 -2.49 12.72 -5.06
N LEU A 9 -1.91 12.76 -6.25
CA LEU A 9 -0.66 12.08 -6.60
C LEU A 9 0.44 13.11 -6.84
N TYR A 10 1.65 12.81 -6.35
CA TYR A 10 2.84 13.63 -6.53
C TYR A 10 3.99 12.82 -7.10
N LYS A 11 4.81 13.46 -7.93
CA LYS A 11 6.10 12.97 -8.39
C LYS A 11 7.19 13.94 -7.97
N TYR A 12 8.19 13.43 -7.27
CA TYR A 12 9.38 14.19 -6.83
C TYR A 12 10.63 13.62 -7.47
N ASP A 13 11.62 14.48 -7.69
CA ASP A 13 12.96 14.01 -8.04
C ASP A 13 13.73 13.48 -6.81
N LYS A 14 14.95 12.96 -7.02
CA LYS A 14 15.80 12.44 -5.93
C LYS A 14 16.28 13.51 -4.94
N GLN A 15 16.14 14.79 -5.26
CA GLN A 15 16.44 15.93 -4.40
C GLN A 15 15.20 16.42 -3.64
N GLY A 16 14.04 15.74 -3.78
CA GLY A 16 12.79 16.10 -3.14
C GLY A 16 12.08 17.30 -3.79
N ARG A 17 12.46 17.70 -5.02
CA ARG A 17 11.77 18.77 -5.74
C ARG A 17 10.57 18.20 -6.47
N LEU A 18 9.43 18.91 -6.37
CA LEU A 18 8.20 18.53 -7.07
C LEU A 18 8.41 18.59 -8.59
N VAL A 19 8.15 17.47 -9.27
CA VAL A 19 8.25 17.31 -10.73
C VAL A 19 6.87 17.37 -11.38
N ALA A 20 5.89 16.66 -10.81
CA ALA A 20 4.51 16.62 -11.31
C ALA A 20 3.52 16.45 -10.15
N ARG A 21 2.28 16.88 -10.39
CA ARG A 21 1.17 16.74 -9.46
C ARG A 21 -0.11 16.47 -10.23
N ASN A 22 -0.86 15.44 -9.82
CA ASN A 22 -2.26 15.25 -10.23
C ASN A 22 -3.16 15.53 -9.02
N GLY A 23 -3.86 16.67 -9.05
CA GLY A 23 -4.78 17.09 -8.00
C GLY A 23 -6.23 16.65 -8.23
N GLN A 24 -6.48 15.89 -9.29
CA GLN A 24 -7.81 15.36 -9.66
C GLN A 24 -7.68 13.88 -10.09
N PRO A 25 -7.10 13.00 -9.22
CA PRO A 25 -6.79 11.64 -9.61
C PRO A 25 -8.03 10.80 -9.91
N PHE A 26 -9.19 11.23 -9.46
CA PHE A 26 -10.45 10.51 -9.66
C PHE A 26 -11.19 10.92 -10.94
N GLU A 27 -10.70 11.93 -11.66
CA GLU A 27 -11.33 12.36 -12.91
C GLU A 27 -11.19 11.29 -13.99
N GLY A 28 -12.32 10.93 -14.62
CA GLY A 28 -12.37 9.93 -15.69
C GLY A 28 -12.41 8.48 -15.22
N LEU A 29 -12.36 8.20 -13.91
CA LEU A 29 -12.49 6.84 -13.40
C LEU A 29 -13.87 6.24 -13.71
N PRO A 30 -13.96 4.90 -13.95
CA PRO A 30 -15.22 4.23 -14.22
C PRO A 30 -16.16 4.18 -12.99
N LEU A 31 -15.59 4.17 -11.79
CA LEU A 31 -16.31 4.17 -10.52
C LEU A 31 -15.98 5.42 -9.73
N ALA A 32 -16.96 5.93 -8.98
CA ALA A 32 -16.77 7.07 -8.09
C ALA A 32 -15.72 6.74 -7.01
N ALA A 33 -14.90 7.72 -6.64
CA ALA A 33 -13.91 7.60 -5.60
C ALA A 33 -13.67 8.94 -4.89
N ASN A 34 -13.27 8.86 -3.63
CA ASN A 34 -12.88 10.01 -2.81
C ASN A 34 -11.58 9.77 -2.04
N HIS A 35 -11.00 8.57 -2.13
CA HIS A 35 -9.85 8.17 -1.34
C HIS A 35 -8.85 7.35 -2.15
N ILE A 36 -7.56 7.62 -1.94
CA ILE A 36 -6.43 6.77 -2.33
C ILE A 36 -5.86 6.18 -1.04
N GLY A 37 -5.81 4.86 -0.93
CA GLY A 37 -5.13 4.17 0.17
C GLY A 37 -3.63 4.16 -0.04
N ASP A 38 -3.12 3.25 -0.84
CA ASP A 38 -1.69 3.07 -1.07
C ASP A 38 -1.36 3.00 -2.55
N ILE A 39 -0.08 3.17 -2.89
CA ILE A 39 0.41 3.11 -4.27
C ILE A 39 1.68 2.28 -4.39
N ASP A 40 1.84 1.57 -5.50
CA ASP A 40 3.13 1.00 -5.92
C ASP A 40 3.44 1.37 -7.38
N VAL A 41 4.72 1.34 -7.73
CA VAL A 41 5.19 1.75 -9.06
C VAL A 41 5.92 0.60 -9.73
N TRP A 42 5.48 0.23 -10.93
CA TRP A 42 6.14 -0.78 -11.72
C TRP A 42 5.99 -0.52 -13.21
N ASN A 43 7.08 -0.73 -13.96
CA ASN A 43 7.11 -0.67 -15.42
C ASN A 43 6.53 0.62 -16.03
N GLY A 44 6.84 1.78 -15.41
CA GLY A 44 6.36 3.08 -15.89
C GLY A 44 4.91 3.36 -15.57
N GLU A 45 4.28 2.60 -14.67
CA GLU A 45 2.90 2.78 -14.23
C GLU A 45 2.84 2.89 -12.71
N ILE A 46 1.92 3.73 -12.22
CA ILE A 46 1.54 3.82 -10.81
C ILE A 46 0.25 3.03 -10.64
N TYR A 47 0.25 2.08 -9.74
CA TYR A 47 -0.92 1.32 -9.31
C TYR A 47 -1.41 1.93 -8.01
N ALA A 48 -2.65 2.35 -7.94
CA ALA A 48 -3.24 3.00 -6.78
C ALA A 48 -4.50 2.26 -6.32
N GLY A 49 -4.56 1.87 -5.07
CA GLY A 49 -5.77 1.40 -4.41
C GLY A 49 -6.70 2.57 -4.19
N ILE A 50 -7.88 2.54 -4.79
CA ILE A 50 -8.83 3.66 -4.79
C ILE A 50 -10.22 3.17 -4.44
N GLU A 51 -10.96 4.01 -3.73
CA GLU A 51 -12.31 3.70 -3.28
C GLU A 51 -13.15 4.94 -2.99
N THR A 52 -14.43 4.75 -2.73
CA THR A 52 -15.27 5.68 -1.97
C THR A 52 -15.21 5.24 -0.51
N PHE A 53 -14.49 5.99 0.33
CA PHE A 53 -14.34 5.68 1.75
C PHE A 53 -15.25 6.55 2.60
N GLU A 54 -16.15 5.91 3.38
CA GLU A 54 -17.05 6.57 4.33
C GLU A 54 -17.28 5.68 5.55
N ASP A 55 -17.23 6.26 6.72
CA ASP A 55 -17.52 5.60 8.01
C ASP A 55 -16.73 4.29 8.24
N GLY A 56 -15.46 4.24 7.83
CA GLY A 56 -14.60 3.07 7.99
C GLY A 56 -14.87 1.95 7.00
N LYS A 57 -15.58 2.22 5.91
CA LYS A 57 -15.89 1.25 4.84
C LYS A 57 -15.55 1.81 3.47
N GLY A 58 -15.05 0.94 2.62
CA GLY A 58 -14.82 1.21 1.22
C GLY A 58 -15.96 0.70 0.34
N GLU A 59 -16.35 1.51 -0.62
CA GLU A 59 -17.21 1.13 -1.74
C GLU A 59 -16.49 1.45 -3.05
N ASN A 60 -16.89 0.84 -4.14
CA ASN A 60 -16.29 1.09 -5.45
C ASN A 60 -14.78 0.86 -5.48
N ILE A 61 -14.29 -0.11 -4.70
CA ILE A 61 -12.87 -0.45 -4.63
C ILE A 61 -12.35 -0.79 -6.03
N GLN A 62 -11.21 -0.25 -6.40
CA GLN A 62 -10.56 -0.53 -7.67
C GLN A 62 -9.06 -0.26 -7.58
N VAL A 63 -8.27 -0.87 -8.45
CA VAL A 63 -6.91 -0.45 -8.69
C VAL A 63 -6.89 0.48 -9.89
N ALA A 64 -6.68 1.76 -9.69
CA ALA A 64 -6.49 2.71 -10.78
C ALA A 64 -5.02 2.74 -11.20
N VAL A 65 -4.79 2.69 -12.50
CA VAL A 65 -3.43 2.69 -13.07
C VAL A 65 -3.19 4.00 -13.79
N TYR A 66 -2.12 4.68 -13.39
CA TYR A 66 -1.71 5.97 -13.97
C TYR A 66 -0.38 5.82 -14.70
N ASP A 67 -0.14 6.69 -15.65
CA ASP A 67 1.16 6.85 -16.25
C ASP A 67 2.13 7.48 -15.23
N ALA A 68 3.32 6.89 -15.07
CA ALA A 68 4.30 7.36 -14.10
C ALA A 68 5.04 8.65 -14.54
N ASP A 69 4.92 9.06 -15.80
CA ASP A 69 5.57 10.29 -16.27
C ASP A 69 4.71 11.52 -16.03
N ASP A 70 3.44 11.48 -16.42
CA ASP A 70 2.55 12.61 -16.36
C ASP A 70 1.41 12.50 -15.35
N LEU A 71 1.30 11.35 -14.66
CA LEU A 71 0.29 11.03 -13.64
C LEU A 71 -1.14 10.98 -14.18
N THR A 72 -1.34 10.76 -15.48
CA THR A 72 -2.67 10.64 -16.09
C THR A 72 -3.21 9.22 -15.90
N TRP A 73 -4.53 9.11 -15.68
CA TRP A 73 -5.19 7.82 -15.60
C TRP A 73 -5.18 7.09 -16.96
N LYS A 74 -4.91 5.77 -16.91
CA LYS A 74 -4.84 4.89 -18.09
C LYS A 74 -5.96 3.85 -18.13
N ARG A 75 -6.17 3.17 -17.02
CA ARG A 75 -7.13 2.06 -16.86
C ARG A 75 -7.40 1.75 -15.40
N SER A 76 -8.41 0.91 -15.15
CA SER A 76 -8.66 0.35 -13.81
C SER A 76 -8.71 -1.18 -13.86
N ILE A 77 -8.42 -1.80 -12.72
CA ILE A 77 -8.70 -3.21 -12.41
C ILE A 77 -9.88 -3.20 -11.46
N ASP A 78 -10.96 -3.88 -11.85
CA ASP A 78 -12.18 -3.89 -11.08
C ASP A 78 -12.05 -4.81 -9.85
N TRP A 79 -12.62 -4.38 -8.75
CA TRP A 79 -12.77 -5.17 -7.56
C TRP A 79 -13.76 -6.34 -7.77
N GLU A 80 -13.46 -7.49 -7.12
CA GLU A 80 -14.36 -8.64 -7.04
C GLU A 80 -15.08 -8.64 -5.68
N PRO A 81 -16.35 -8.21 -5.61
CA PRO A 81 -17.10 -8.13 -4.33
C PRO A 81 -17.17 -9.48 -3.60
N ALA A 82 -17.19 -10.61 -4.33
CA ALA A 82 -17.22 -11.94 -3.72
C ALA A 82 -15.90 -12.31 -3.03
N SER A 83 -14.82 -11.54 -3.19
CA SER A 83 -13.58 -11.72 -2.43
C SER A 83 -13.78 -11.51 -0.93
N GLY A 84 -14.78 -10.67 -0.58
CA GLY A 84 -15.05 -10.24 0.79
C GLY A 84 -14.14 -9.13 1.28
N GLN A 85 -13.38 -8.46 0.40
CA GLN A 85 -12.63 -7.24 0.67
C GLN A 85 -13.62 -6.11 0.96
N VAL A 86 -13.34 -5.27 1.94
CA VAL A 86 -14.25 -4.23 2.43
C VAL A 86 -13.68 -2.81 2.33
N GLU A 87 -12.38 -2.70 1.96
CA GLU A 87 -11.66 -1.42 1.88
C GLU A 87 -10.32 -1.63 1.16
N VAL A 88 -9.56 -0.58 0.86
CA VAL A 88 -8.18 -0.69 0.34
C VAL A 88 -7.25 0.35 0.96
N CYS A 89 -6.56 -0.03 2.05
CA CYS A 89 -5.50 0.79 2.62
C CYS A 89 -4.12 0.46 2.04
N GLY A 90 -3.84 -0.81 1.79
CA GLY A 90 -2.55 -1.26 1.29
C GLY A 90 -2.60 -1.76 -0.15
N LEU A 91 -1.56 -1.46 -0.94
CA LEU A 91 -1.41 -1.97 -2.31
C LEU A 91 0.06 -2.30 -2.62
N ALA A 92 0.31 -3.46 -3.20
CA ALA A 92 1.63 -3.85 -3.68
C ALA A 92 1.59 -4.62 -5.00
N VAL A 93 2.56 -4.39 -5.87
CA VAL A 93 2.76 -5.16 -7.10
C VAL A 93 3.77 -6.29 -6.86
N ASP A 94 3.33 -7.52 -7.05
CA ASP A 94 4.20 -8.71 -7.10
C ASP A 94 4.74 -8.84 -8.53
N ARG A 95 5.94 -8.33 -8.73
CA ARG A 95 6.60 -8.25 -10.02
C ARG A 95 6.97 -9.63 -10.57
N ASP A 96 7.24 -10.59 -9.69
CA ASP A 96 7.65 -11.94 -10.05
C ASP A 96 6.48 -12.81 -10.50
N ARG A 97 5.28 -12.57 -9.93
CA ARG A 97 4.07 -13.34 -10.23
C ARG A 97 3.07 -12.60 -11.10
N ASN A 98 3.39 -11.37 -11.50
CA ASN A 98 2.51 -10.50 -12.29
C ASN A 98 1.14 -10.32 -11.62
N MET A 99 1.16 -9.99 -10.33
CA MET A 99 -0.04 -9.78 -9.52
C MET A 99 -0.02 -8.41 -8.85
N VAL A 100 -1.19 -7.88 -8.53
CA VAL A 100 -1.38 -6.81 -7.58
C VAL A 100 -2.10 -7.35 -6.35
N TRP A 101 -1.63 -6.94 -5.19
CA TRP A 101 -2.21 -7.30 -3.90
C TRP A 101 -2.81 -6.06 -3.24
N MET A 102 -3.94 -6.24 -2.57
CA MET A 102 -4.59 -5.23 -1.74
C MET A 102 -4.81 -5.75 -0.33
N ALA A 103 -4.91 -4.84 0.63
CA ALA A 103 -5.19 -5.12 2.04
C ALA A 103 -6.26 -4.19 2.58
N ASP A 104 -7.07 -4.67 3.52
CA ASP A 104 -8.02 -3.86 4.29
C ASP A 104 -7.32 -3.21 5.50
N TRP A 105 -7.78 -2.04 5.93
CA TRP A 105 -7.33 -1.34 7.13
C TRP A 105 -7.86 -1.98 8.42
N ILE A 106 -9.17 -1.91 8.62
CA ILE A 106 -9.83 -2.48 9.80
C ILE A 106 -10.06 -3.96 9.59
N ASP A 107 -9.73 -4.78 10.61
CA ASP A 107 -9.88 -6.25 10.52
C ASP A 107 -9.18 -6.87 9.30
N GLY A 108 -8.09 -6.27 8.84
CA GLY A 108 -7.35 -6.63 7.63
C GLY A 108 -6.77 -8.04 7.65
N ARG A 109 -7.67 -9.04 7.64
CA ARG A 109 -7.33 -10.47 7.80
C ARG A 109 -6.69 -11.09 6.58
N TYR A 110 -6.87 -10.46 5.42
CA TYR A 110 -6.51 -11.06 4.15
C TYR A 110 -5.73 -10.09 3.26
N LEU A 111 -4.81 -10.65 2.50
CA LEU A 111 -4.30 -10.03 1.29
C LEU A 111 -5.12 -10.55 0.11
N TYR A 112 -5.58 -9.67 -0.77
CA TYR A 112 -6.41 -9.99 -1.94
C TYR A 112 -5.58 -9.82 -3.20
N GLY A 113 -5.40 -10.91 -3.96
CA GLY A 113 -4.54 -10.94 -5.13
C GLY A 113 -5.31 -10.96 -6.44
N TYR A 114 -4.92 -10.09 -7.37
CA TYR A 114 -5.46 -9.95 -8.71
C TYR A 114 -4.35 -10.14 -9.74
N ASP A 115 -4.66 -10.77 -10.84
CA ASP A 115 -3.74 -10.92 -11.97
C ASP A 115 -3.65 -9.61 -12.77
N LEU A 116 -2.45 -9.09 -12.97
CA LEU A 116 -2.23 -7.80 -13.62
C LEU A 116 -2.57 -7.80 -15.12
N ALA A 117 -2.44 -8.93 -15.80
CA ALA A 117 -2.68 -9.03 -17.23
C ALA A 117 -4.17 -9.09 -17.55
N THR A 118 -4.96 -9.74 -16.71
CA THR A 118 -6.39 -9.96 -16.92
C THR A 118 -7.29 -9.10 -16.07
N GLY A 119 -6.75 -8.48 -15.00
CA GLY A 119 -7.51 -7.76 -13.99
C GLY A 119 -8.39 -8.64 -13.11
N LYS A 120 -8.26 -9.97 -13.20
CA LYS A 120 -9.16 -10.87 -12.46
C LYS A 120 -8.66 -11.18 -11.07
N TYR A 121 -9.60 -11.25 -10.13
CA TYR A 121 -9.34 -11.81 -8.80
C TYR A 121 -8.85 -13.25 -8.90
N VAL A 122 -7.77 -13.56 -8.20
CA VAL A 122 -7.15 -14.89 -8.22
C VAL A 122 -7.36 -15.60 -6.89
N ARG A 123 -7.06 -14.92 -5.77
CA ARG A 123 -7.08 -15.56 -4.44
C ARG A 123 -6.95 -14.53 -3.33
N LYS A 124 -7.23 -14.99 -2.10
CA LYS A 124 -6.82 -14.29 -0.88
C LYS A 124 -5.93 -15.16 0.00
N VAL A 125 -5.09 -14.51 0.80
CA VAL A 125 -4.18 -15.13 1.75
C VAL A 125 -4.52 -14.63 3.16
N HIS A 126 -4.83 -15.54 4.08
CA HIS A 126 -5.12 -15.21 5.47
C HIS A 126 -3.82 -14.91 6.25
N LEU A 127 -3.72 -13.73 6.83
CA LEU A 127 -2.60 -13.32 7.69
C LEU A 127 -2.78 -13.89 9.10
N ARG A 128 -1.71 -14.46 9.68
CA ARG A 128 -1.74 -15.11 11.02
C ARG A 128 -0.45 -14.85 11.80
N PRO A 129 -0.48 -14.07 12.92
CA PRO A 129 -1.60 -13.23 13.39
C PRO A 129 -1.94 -12.11 12.43
N VAL A 130 -3.07 -11.45 12.64
CA VAL A 130 -3.51 -10.30 11.86
C VAL A 130 -2.87 -9.04 12.43
N PRO A 131 -2.04 -8.27 11.67
CA PRO A 131 -1.62 -6.95 12.08
C PRO A 131 -2.84 -6.04 12.25
N GLN A 132 -2.83 -5.19 13.26
CA GLN A 132 -3.94 -4.29 13.54
C GLN A 132 -3.74 -2.97 12.79
N TRP A 133 -4.78 -2.44 12.18
CA TRP A 133 -4.75 -1.15 11.49
C TRP A 133 -3.64 -1.09 10.43
N GLN A 134 -3.69 -1.99 9.45
CA GLN A 134 -2.74 -2.01 8.35
C GLN A 134 -2.87 -0.72 7.53
N GLN A 135 -1.73 -0.13 7.12
CA GLN A 135 -1.71 1.13 6.38
C GLN A 135 -1.08 0.99 5.00
N GLY A 136 -0.02 0.22 4.88
CA GLY A 136 0.65 0.00 3.61
C GLY A 136 1.22 -1.40 3.49
N ILE A 137 1.40 -1.85 2.25
CA ILE A 137 2.06 -3.12 1.94
C ILE A 137 3.07 -2.97 0.81
N TYR A 138 4.13 -3.78 0.85
CA TYR A 138 5.12 -3.82 -0.22
C TYR A 138 5.62 -5.25 -0.47
N MET A 139 5.69 -5.67 -1.73
CA MET A 139 6.18 -7.00 -2.10
C MET A 139 7.67 -6.99 -2.40
N ALA A 140 8.44 -7.78 -1.66
CA ALA A 140 9.86 -7.94 -1.85
C ALA A 140 10.25 -9.43 -1.84
N GLY A 141 10.68 -9.96 -2.99
CA GLY A 141 11.17 -11.35 -3.09
C GLY A 141 10.19 -12.43 -2.60
N GLY A 142 8.89 -12.23 -2.83
CA GLY A 142 7.82 -13.13 -2.38
C GLY A 142 7.45 -13.00 -0.90
N GLN A 143 8.01 -12.02 -0.21
CA GLN A 143 7.62 -11.63 1.14
C GLN A 143 6.84 -10.31 1.09
N MET A 144 5.70 -10.27 1.77
CA MET A 144 4.92 -9.05 1.93
C MET A 144 5.40 -8.34 3.19
N LEU A 145 5.90 -7.13 3.04
CA LEU A 145 6.11 -6.19 4.12
C LEU A 145 4.79 -5.47 4.39
N ILE A 146 4.48 -5.24 5.66
CA ILE A 146 3.23 -4.61 6.09
C ILE A 146 3.57 -3.55 7.12
N SER A 147 3.11 -2.33 6.93
CA SER A 147 3.06 -1.31 7.98
C SER A 147 1.71 -1.37 8.69
N ALA A 148 1.73 -1.23 10.00
CA ALA A 148 0.52 -1.27 10.82
C ALA A 148 0.66 -0.33 12.00
N ASP A 149 -0.42 0.38 12.29
CA ASP A 149 -0.49 1.35 13.38
C ASP A 149 -0.68 0.67 14.75
N ASP A 150 -1.10 -0.62 14.75
CA ASP A 150 -1.27 -1.49 15.92
C ASP A 150 -2.12 -0.92 17.06
N GLY A 151 -3.02 -0.11 16.71
CA GLY A 151 -3.92 0.58 17.61
C GLY A 151 -4.56 1.71 16.85
N ASP A 152 -5.02 2.67 17.55
CA ASP A 152 -5.44 3.94 16.97
C ASP A 152 -4.26 4.91 17.03
N ALA A 153 -4.04 5.70 15.99
CA ALA A 153 -3.03 6.77 15.96
C ALA A 153 -3.08 7.69 17.19
N ASP A 154 -4.23 7.80 17.80
CA ASP A 154 -4.49 8.61 18.99
C ASP A 154 -4.10 7.93 20.32
N LEU A 155 -3.79 6.62 20.32
CA LEU A 155 -3.48 5.87 21.53
C LEU A 155 -2.01 5.92 21.95
N ASP A 156 -1.15 6.60 21.20
CA ASP A 156 0.30 6.71 21.47
C ASP A 156 0.99 5.35 21.57
N GLU A 157 0.49 4.36 20.85
CA GLU A 157 1.09 3.03 20.69
C GLU A 157 2.15 3.04 19.60
N PRO A 158 3.19 2.20 19.69
CA PRO A 158 4.22 2.17 18.67
C PRO A 158 3.71 1.48 17.40
N ASP A 159 3.98 2.09 16.25
CA ASP A 159 3.77 1.46 14.96
C ASP A 159 4.68 0.26 14.77
N ASN A 160 4.25 -0.68 13.95
CA ASN A 160 5.03 -1.87 13.67
C ASN A 160 5.16 -2.15 12.18
N LEU A 161 6.26 -2.79 11.84
CA LEU A 161 6.48 -3.41 10.53
C LEU A 161 6.45 -4.93 10.69
N TYR A 162 5.76 -5.60 9.78
CA TYR A 162 5.61 -7.04 9.75
C TYR A 162 6.08 -7.62 8.42
N ILE A 163 6.39 -8.92 8.43
CA ILE A 163 6.68 -9.71 7.24
C ILE A 163 5.73 -10.90 7.19
N ALA A 164 5.10 -11.11 6.03
CA ALA A 164 4.34 -12.31 5.71
C ALA A 164 4.97 -13.03 4.51
N ASP A 165 5.31 -14.31 4.66
CA ASP A 165 5.93 -15.11 3.59
C ASP A 165 4.85 -15.72 2.68
N LEU A 166 4.84 -15.33 1.41
CA LEU A 166 3.89 -15.78 0.39
C LEU A 166 4.50 -16.77 -0.62
N ARG A 167 5.78 -17.17 -0.42
CA ARG A 167 6.51 -18.00 -1.40
C ARG A 167 5.94 -19.40 -1.58
N ASP A 168 5.38 -19.98 -0.53
CA ASP A 168 4.86 -21.34 -0.53
C ASP A 168 3.49 -21.49 -1.21
N GLY A 169 2.86 -20.40 -1.61
CA GLY A 169 1.57 -20.40 -2.32
C GLY A 169 0.37 -20.84 -1.49
N LYS A 170 0.49 -21.00 -0.16
CA LYS A 170 -0.63 -21.39 0.71
C LYS A 170 -1.71 -20.32 0.80
N SER A 171 -2.89 -20.71 1.27
CA SER A 171 -4.02 -19.81 1.51
C SER A 171 -3.90 -19.01 2.83
N TYR A 172 -2.81 -19.18 3.57
CA TYR A 172 -2.46 -18.43 4.76
C TYR A 172 -0.97 -18.14 4.80
N ALA A 173 -0.56 -17.09 5.50
CA ALA A 173 0.83 -16.74 5.75
C ALA A 173 1.04 -16.51 7.25
N ALA A 174 2.17 -17.00 7.76
CA ALA A 174 2.64 -16.61 9.08
C ALA A 174 3.15 -15.17 9.00
N VAL A 175 2.68 -14.34 9.93
CA VAL A 175 3.09 -12.94 10.05
C VAL A 175 4.04 -12.80 11.23
N LEU A 176 5.20 -12.25 10.99
CA LEU A 176 6.22 -12.05 12.00
C LEU A 176 6.47 -10.55 12.19
N PRO A 177 6.58 -10.06 13.43
CA PRO A 177 7.01 -8.70 13.68
C PRO A 177 8.45 -8.55 13.17
N PHE A 178 8.67 -7.50 12.40
CA PHE A 178 9.97 -7.18 11.82
C PHE A 178 10.66 -6.06 12.58
N ARG A 179 9.93 -4.98 12.87
CA ARG A 179 10.43 -3.83 13.62
C ARG A 179 9.29 -3.08 14.30
N MET A 180 9.50 -2.73 15.56
CA MET A 180 8.71 -1.73 16.28
C MET A 180 9.29 -0.34 16.03
N MET A 181 8.46 0.62 15.68
CA MET A 181 8.84 2.01 15.37
C MET A 181 8.71 2.91 16.61
N SER A 182 9.27 2.48 17.74
CA SER A 182 9.18 3.17 19.03
C SER A 182 9.98 4.48 19.10
N ASP A 183 10.81 4.75 18.09
CA ASP A 183 11.63 5.98 18.01
C ASP A 183 10.82 7.23 17.72
N PHE A 184 9.61 7.07 17.25
CA PHE A 184 8.71 8.14 16.88
C PHE A 184 7.70 8.38 18.01
N ARG A 185 7.94 9.44 18.82
CA ARG A 185 6.86 10.02 19.61
C ARG A 185 5.93 10.76 18.68
N ARG A 186 4.69 10.38 18.65
CA ARG A 186 3.80 10.78 17.59
C ARG A 186 2.41 11.23 18.03
N ALA A 187 1.89 12.11 17.24
CA ALA A 187 0.51 12.19 16.84
C ALA A 187 0.52 11.94 15.34
N GLY A 188 0.07 10.80 14.87
CA GLY A 188 0.04 10.44 13.47
C GLY A 188 0.28 8.95 13.22
N GLU A 189 -0.01 8.52 12.03
CA GLU A 189 -0.04 7.13 11.60
C GLU A 189 1.22 6.79 10.81
N ILE A 190 1.65 5.54 10.88
CA ILE A 190 2.52 4.97 9.87
C ILE A 190 1.69 4.78 8.60
N GLU A 191 2.31 4.99 7.44
CA GLU A 191 1.63 4.95 6.16
C GLU A 191 2.32 3.96 5.21
N GLY A 192 2.44 4.31 3.95
CA GLY A 192 3.07 3.50 2.92
C GLY A 192 4.54 3.19 3.17
N LEU A 193 5.02 2.15 2.51
CA LEU A 193 6.42 1.72 2.55
C LEU A 193 6.89 1.25 1.17
N THR A 194 8.17 1.38 0.91
CA THR A 194 8.79 0.92 -0.33
C THR A 194 10.29 0.65 -0.14
N VAL A 195 10.91 -0.04 -1.08
CA VAL A 195 12.38 -0.19 -1.11
C VAL A 195 12.95 0.65 -2.24
N ASP A 196 13.93 1.48 -1.93
CA ASP A 196 14.69 2.20 -2.97
C ASP A 196 15.61 1.22 -3.70
N PRO A 197 15.38 0.94 -4.99
CA PRO A 197 16.16 -0.06 -5.73
C PRO A 197 17.61 0.36 -5.99
N ALA A 198 17.97 1.62 -5.76
CA ALA A 198 19.33 2.12 -5.93
C ALA A 198 20.20 1.94 -4.68
N THR A 199 19.58 1.87 -3.50
CA THR A 199 20.29 1.82 -2.22
C THR A 199 19.93 0.60 -1.37
N ASP A 200 18.92 -0.18 -1.76
CA ASP A 200 18.32 -1.28 -0.99
C ASP A 200 17.85 -0.83 0.41
N GLU A 201 17.49 0.45 0.54
CA GLU A 201 16.95 1.00 1.78
C GLU A 201 15.42 0.88 1.80
N LEU A 202 14.89 0.37 2.91
CA LEU A 202 13.45 0.42 3.19
C LEU A 202 13.08 1.85 3.59
N LEU A 203 12.19 2.44 2.82
CA LEU A 203 11.62 3.75 3.09
C LEU A 203 10.24 3.55 3.71
N VAL A 204 9.99 4.20 4.84
CA VAL A 204 8.71 4.17 5.56
C VAL A 204 8.19 5.59 5.69
N LEU A 205 6.95 5.79 5.30
CA LEU A 205 6.27 7.06 5.41
C LEU A 205 5.45 7.10 6.71
N SER A 206 5.52 8.21 7.43
CA SER A 206 4.65 8.46 8.57
C SER A 206 4.00 9.83 8.42
N ASN A 207 2.70 9.89 8.69
CA ASN A 207 1.92 11.13 8.73
C ASN A 207 1.93 11.69 10.15
N ARG A 208 2.32 12.97 10.28
CA ARG A 208 2.26 13.72 11.53
C ARG A 208 1.46 15.00 11.32
N GLY A 209 0.15 14.87 11.28
CA GLY A 209 -0.72 15.98 10.93
C GLY A 209 -0.41 16.49 9.52
N SER A 210 0.06 17.74 9.37
CA SER A 210 0.46 18.28 8.05
C SER A 210 1.89 17.92 7.61
N ARG A 211 2.60 17.07 8.35
CA ARG A 211 4.01 16.74 8.10
C ARG A 211 4.16 15.27 7.74
N ILE A 212 4.84 15.03 6.63
CA ILE A 212 5.26 13.71 6.20
C ILE A 212 6.71 13.52 6.65
N VAL A 213 6.97 12.44 7.40
CA VAL A 213 8.32 12.06 7.82
C VAL A 213 8.69 10.78 7.09
N LEU A 214 9.76 10.83 6.30
CA LEU A 214 10.33 9.66 5.65
C LEU A 214 11.35 9.02 6.60
N GLY A 215 11.03 7.82 7.10
CA GLY A 215 11.96 6.99 7.85
C GLY A 215 12.73 6.07 6.92
N MET A 216 14.00 5.86 7.17
CA MET A 216 14.83 4.90 6.44
C MET A 216 15.34 3.82 7.38
N VAL A 217 15.15 2.56 6.99
CA VAL A 217 15.71 1.39 7.70
C VAL A 217 16.82 0.80 6.83
N ARG A 218 18.06 0.93 7.29
CA ARG A 218 19.22 0.38 6.57
C ARG A 218 19.41 -1.11 6.88
N GLY A 219 19.98 -1.83 5.92
CA GLY A 219 20.31 -3.24 6.05
C GLY A 219 19.09 -4.16 5.89
N PHE A 220 18.06 -3.69 5.22
CA PHE A 220 16.97 -4.54 4.78
C PHE A 220 17.39 -5.28 3.50
N TYR A 221 17.31 -6.61 3.53
CA TYR A 221 17.59 -7.47 2.37
C TYR A 221 16.34 -8.27 2.03
N PRO A 222 15.59 -7.84 1.01
CA PRO A 222 14.42 -8.60 0.56
C PRO A 222 14.88 -9.91 -0.09
N GLY A 223 14.53 -11.01 0.53
CA GLY A 223 14.55 -12.32 -0.12
C GLY A 223 15.91 -12.99 -0.27
N TYR A 224 16.39 -13.60 0.77
CA TYR A 224 17.29 -14.75 0.67
C TYR A 224 16.50 -16.03 0.97
#